data_6cecdf081c7921398aa17ee277db7dca
#
_entry.id   6cecdf081c7921398aa17ee277db7dca
#
_cell.length_a   1.000
_cell.length_b   1.000
_cell.length_c   1.000
_cell.angle_alpha   90.00
_cell.angle_beta   90.00
_cell.angle_gamma   90.00
#
_symmetry.space_group_name_H-M   'P 1'
#
loop_
_entity.id
_entity.type
_entity.pdbx_description
1 polymer ?
#
loop_
_entity_poly.entity_id
_entity_poly.type
_entity_poly.pdbx_seq_one_letter_code
_entity_poly.pdbx_strand_id
1 'polypeptide(L)'
;QEHPEVWTKRLSRSKWADRIPHLAKNSDGVERWVVDGREIPLAGVADCGAAMPDRTVNPQCWADVPPSIYDPKERLKVMDGAGIDYAVLYPTVAGSGGQSFGRIQDPELELDCVQAYNDWLLEEWASVSDRFVPQCLTPLFPIDAAVMEIRRAVKNGHRGVIYPSVPMELRD
;
A
#
# COMPACT_ATOMS: atom_id res chain seq x y z
N GLN A 1 -6.50 1.64 0.08
CA GLN A 1 -5.78 0.91 -0.99
C GLN A 1 -4.97 1.89 -1.81
N GLU A 2 -3.78 1.49 -2.21
CA GLU A 2 -2.88 2.29 -3.01
C GLU A 2 -3.41 2.47 -4.44
N HIS A 3 -3.19 3.66 -5.01
CA HIS A 3 -3.55 3.92 -6.41
C HIS A 3 -2.63 3.11 -7.35
N PRO A 4 -3.11 2.60 -8.51
CA PRO A 4 -2.31 1.79 -9.44
C PRO A 4 -1.01 2.42 -9.91
N GLU A 5 -0.94 3.74 -9.88
CA GLU A 5 0.23 4.49 -10.35
C GLU A 5 1.31 4.73 -9.30
N VAL A 6 1.08 4.32 -8.03
CA VAL A 6 2.03 4.59 -6.93
C VAL A 6 3.45 4.15 -7.28
N TRP A 7 3.59 2.91 -7.72
CA TRP A 7 4.90 2.34 -8.05
C TRP A 7 5.31 2.57 -9.50
N THR A 8 4.37 2.48 -10.43
CA THR A 8 4.67 2.63 -11.87
C THR A 8 5.16 4.04 -12.23
N LYS A 9 4.79 5.05 -11.43
CA LYS A 9 5.29 6.43 -11.61
C LYS A 9 6.60 6.71 -10.86
N ARG A 10 6.90 5.95 -9.79
CA ARG A 10 8.03 6.24 -8.89
C ARG A 10 9.24 5.32 -9.11
N LEU A 11 9.03 4.09 -9.56
CA LEU A 11 10.10 3.15 -9.79
C LEU A 11 10.64 3.20 -11.21
N SER A 12 11.93 2.93 -11.37
CA SER A 12 12.59 2.87 -12.68
C SER A 12 12.13 1.66 -13.49
N ARG A 13 11.38 1.92 -14.57
CA ARG A 13 10.93 0.85 -15.48
C ARG A 13 12.08 0.16 -16.20
N SER A 14 13.18 0.86 -16.46
CA SER A 14 14.38 0.27 -17.09
C SER A 14 15.11 -0.68 -16.16
N LYS A 15 14.97 -0.51 -14.85
CA LYS A 15 15.60 -1.36 -13.82
C LYS A 15 14.72 -2.55 -13.46
N TRP A 16 13.41 -2.34 -13.28
CA TRP A 16 12.53 -3.32 -12.66
C TRP A 16 11.49 -3.94 -13.60
N ALA A 17 11.23 -3.30 -14.75
CA ALA A 17 10.30 -3.78 -15.77
C ALA A 17 8.93 -4.18 -15.21
N ASP A 18 8.53 -5.43 -15.41
CA ASP A 18 7.28 -6.04 -14.96
C ASP A 18 7.28 -6.50 -13.49
N ARG A 19 8.42 -6.40 -12.81
CA ARG A 19 8.52 -6.66 -11.38
C ARG A 19 7.93 -5.54 -10.51
N ILE A 20 7.76 -4.32 -11.10
CA ILE A 20 7.11 -3.18 -10.43
C ILE A 20 5.67 -3.55 -10.05
N PRO A 21 5.21 -3.27 -8.82
CA PRO A 21 3.81 -3.50 -8.47
C PRO A 21 2.85 -2.77 -9.43
N HIS A 22 1.96 -3.52 -10.07
CA HIS A 22 1.01 -3.02 -11.06
C HIS A 22 -0.27 -3.85 -11.10
N LEU A 23 -1.32 -3.32 -11.75
CA LEU A 23 -2.53 -4.08 -12.02
C LEU A 23 -2.40 -4.86 -13.34
N ALA A 24 -2.83 -6.10 -13.32
CA ALA A 24 -2.97 -6.94 -14.50
C ALA A 24 -4.25 -7.79 -14.43
N LYS A 25 -4.77 -8.20 -15.58
CA LYS A 25 -5.88 -9.15 -15.65
C LYS A 25 -5.34 -10.58 -15.62
N ASN A 26 -5.95 -11.40 -14.77
CA ASN A 26 -5.68 -12.82 -14.75
C ASN A 26 -6.41 -13.57 -15.90
N SER A 27 -6.28 -14.89 -15.94
CA SER A 27 -6.94 -15.75 -16.94
C SER A 27 -8.47 -15.61 -16.99
N ASP A 28 -9.08 -15.24 -15.87
CA ASP A 28 -10.52 -15.11 -15.74
C ASP A 28 -11.02 -13.70 -16.08
N GLY A 29 -10.11 -12.81 -16.49
CA GLY A 29 -10.41 -11.41 -16.81
C GLY A 29 -10.56 -10.50 -15.59
N VAL A 30 -10.25 -11.00 -14.40
CA VAL A 30 -10.33 -10.26 -13.13
C VAL A 30 -9.00 -9.53 -12.90
N GLU A 31 -9.06 -8.26 -12.51
CA GLU A 31 -7.86 -7.49 -12.18
C GLU A 31 -7.27 -7.93 -10.84
N ARG A 32 -5.96 -8.05 -10.81
CA ARG A 32 -5.16 -8.39 -9.64
C ARG A 32 -3.94 -7.48 -9.58
N TRP A 33 -3.48 -7.22 -8.38
CA TRP A 33 -2.13 -6.68 -8.20
C TRP A 33 -1.11 -7.76 -8.49
N VAL A 34 -0.07 -7.39 -9.21
CA VAL A 34 1.10 -8.23 -9.44
C VAL A 34 2.29 -7.56 -8.77
N VAL A 35 2.91 -8.27 -7.84
CA VAL A 35 4.10 -7.81 -7.09
C VAL A 35 5.19 -8.84 -7.26
N ASP A 36 6.25 -8.49 -7.98
CA ASP A 36 7.38 -9.40 -8.28
C ASP A 36 6.89 -10.77 -8.80
N GLY A 37 5.94 -10.74 -9.77
CA GLY A 37 5.34 -11.92 -10.37
C GLY A 37 4.29 -12.67 -9.52
N ARG A 38 3.97 -12.18 -8.32
CA ARG A 38 2.94 -12.77 -7.43
C ARG A 38 1.64 -12.00 -7.53
N GLU A 39 0.53 -12.70 -7.71
CA GLU A 39 -0.80 -12.10 -7.73
C GLU A 39 -1.32 -11.87 -6.31
N ILE A 40 -1.90 -10.67 -6.09
CA ILE A 40 -2.57 -10.27 -4.85
C ILE A 40 -3.98 -9.78 -5.24
N PRO A 41 -5.05 -10.24 -4.60
CA PRO A 41 -6.41 -9.75 -4.86
C PRO A 41 -6.53 -8.24 -4.65
N LEU A 42 -7.44 -7.60 -5.38
CA LEU A 42 -7.88 -6.26 -5.02
C LEU A 42 -8.48 -6.26 -3.60
N ALA A 43 -8.37 -5.13 -2.92
CA ALA A 43 -8.95 -4.98 -1.59
C ALA A 43 -10.41 -5.40 -1.58
N GLY A 44 -10.72 -6.33 -0.70
CA GLY A 44 -12.07 -6.85 -0.55
C GLY A 44 -12.99 -5.91 0.20
N VAL A 45 -14.22 -6.35 0.40
CA VAL A 45 -15.27 -5.60 1.10
C VAL A 45 -14.86 -5.18 2.51
N ALA A 46 -14.11 -6.01 3.21
CA ALA A 46 -13.61 -5.68 4.55
C ALA A 46 -12.69 -4.45 4.54
N ASP A 47 -11.91 -4.28 3.48
CA ASP A 47 -11.00 -3.13 3.32
C ASP A 47 -11.70 -1.91 2.71
N CYS A 48 -12.76 -2.12 1.94
CA CYS A 48 -13.58 -1.06 1.36
C CYS A 48 -14.59 -0.48 2.36
N GLY A 49 -14.86 -1.18 3.45
CA GLY A 49 -15.79 -0.76 4.49
C GLY A 49 -17.25 -0.69 4.02
N ALA A 50 -18.01 0.22 4.63
CA ALA A 50 -19.43 0.40 4.35
C ALA A 50 -19.73 1.10 3.00
N ALA A 51 -18.71 1.45 2.23
CA ALA A 51 -18.87 2.19 0.97
C ALA A 51 -19.43 1.34 -0.18
N MET A 52 -19.43 0.01 -0.06
CA MET A 52 -20.01 -0.89 -1.06
C MET A 52 -21.44 -1.31 -0.68
N PRO A 53 -22.41 -1.15 -1.58
CA PRO A 53 -23.80 -1.55 -1.33
C PRO A 53 -23.95 -3.06 -1.09
N ASP A 54 -23.19 -3.87 -1.79
CA ASP A 54 -23.14 -5.33 -1.61
C ASP A 54 -21.82 -5.74 -0.98
N ARG A 55 -21.88 -6.09 0.30
CA ARG A 55 -20.71 -6.49 1.10
C ARG A 55 -20.20 -7.90 0.80
N THR A 56 -20.85 -8.63 -0.08
CA THR A 56 -20.46 -10.02 -0.40
C THR A 56 -19.52 -10.11 -1.58
N VAL A 57 -19.35 -9.02 -2.34
CA VAL A 57 -18.59 -9.00 -3.59
C VAL A 57 -17.25 -8.29 -3.40
N ASN A 58 -16.17 -8.98 -3.70
CA ASN A 58 -14.87 -8.36 -3.87
C ASN A 58 -14.79 -7.63 -5.22
N PRO A 59 -14.10 -6.48 -5.31
CA PRO A 59 -13.88 -5.80 -6.57
C PRO A 59 -13.25 -6.74 -7.60
N GLN A 60 -13.82 -6.76 -8.81
CA GLN A 60 -13.31 -7.56 -9.91
C GLN A 60 -12.40 -6.74 -10.83
N CYS A 61 -12.53 -5.42 -10.80
CA CYS A 61 -11.64 -4.51 -11.49
C CYS A 61 -11.46 -3.23 -10.66
N TRP A 62 -10.44 -2.44 -11.01
CA TRP A 62 -10.17 -1.17 -10.31
C TRP A 62 -11.35 -0.19 -10.35
N ALA A 63 -12.13 -0.22 -11.42
CA ALA A 63 -13.30 0.65 -11.55
C ALA A 63 -14.39 0.37 -10.49
N ASP A 64 -14.40 -0.81 -9.90
CA ASP A 64 -15.33 -1.18 -8.82
C ASP A 64 -14.87 -0.68 -7.44
N VAL A 65 -13.61 -0.23 -7.30
CA VAL A 65 -13.06 0.25 -6.03
C VAL A 65 -13.61 1.65 -5.74
N PRO A 66 -14.30 1.86 -4.61
CA PRO A 66 -14.84 3.17 -4.27
C PRO A 66 -13.73 4.24 -4.16
N PRO A 67 -13.94 5.46 -4.69
CA PRO A 67 -12.95 6.53 -4.61
C PRO A 67 -12.46 6.84 -3.20
N SER A 68 -13.31 6.71 -2.19
CA SER A 68 -12.94 6.92 -0.78
C SER A 68 -11.84 5.99 -0.25
N ILE A 69 -11.48 4.95 -1.01
CA ILE A 69 -10.44 3.98 -0.65
C ILE A 69 -9.05 4.46 -1.11
N TYR A 70 -8.98 5.23 -2.20
CA TYR A 70 -7.72 5.67 -2.81
C TYR A 70 -7.60 7.19 -3.01
N ASP A 71 -8.68 7.94 -2.80
CA ASP A 71 -8.69 9.41 -2.88
C ASP A 71 -8.86 10.00 -1.47
N PRO A 72 -7.88 10.77 -0.95
CA PRO A 72 -7.95 11.33 0.38
C PRO A 72 -9.09 12.34 0.57
N LYS A 73 -9.49 13.07 -0.46
CA LYS A 73 -10.60 14.05 -0.37
C LYS A 73 -11.94 13.32 -0.25
N GLU A 74 -12.14 12.26 -1.00
CA GLU A 74 -13.34 11.43 -0.88
C GLU A 74 -13.34 10.68 0.47
N ARG A 75 -12.18 10.28 0.97
CA ARG A 75 -12.03 9.68 2.30
C ARG A 75 -12.45 10.62 3.42
N LEU A 76 -12.06 11.90 3.35
CA LEU A 76 -12.47 12.89 4.36
C LEU A 76 -13.99 13.05 4.43
N LYS A 77 -14.71 13.03 3.31
CA LYS A 77 -16.19 13.08 3.31
C LYS A 77 -16.80 11.90 4.07
N VAL A 78 -16.24 10.70 3.88
CA VAL A 78 -16.69 9.49 4.61
C VAL A 78 -16.39 9.62 6.11
N MET A 79 -15.21 10.12 6.47
CA MET A 79 -14.83 10.33 7.86
C MET A 79 -15.76 11.36 8.54
N ASP A 80 -16.08 12.45 7.86
CA ASP A 80 -17.02 13.47 8.36
C ASP A 80 -18.41 12.89 8.61
N GLY A 81 -18.93 12.13 7.63
CA GLY A 81 -20.23 11.48 7.76
C GLY A 81 -20.30 10.40 8.84
N ALA A 82 -19.17 9.78 9.17
CA ALA A 82 -19.06 8.75 10.19
C ALA A 82 -18.61 9.25 11.56
N GLY A 83 -18.30 10.55 11.72
CA GLY A 83 -17.79 11.13 12.96
C GLY A 83 -16.40 10.63 13.35
N ILE A 84 -15.55 10.33 12.36
CA ILE A 84 -14.17 9.85 12.57
C ILE A 84 -13.22 11.04 12.54
N ASP A 85 -12.51 11.31 13.63
CA ASP A 85 -11.57 12.43 13.72
C ASP A 85 -10.24 12.12 13.03
N TYR A 86 -9.68 10.95 13.21
CA TYR A 86 -8.37 10.56 12.68
C TYR A 86 -8.41 9.17 12.06
N ALA A 87 -7.61 8.97 11.01
CA ALA A 87 -7.40 7.67 10.37
C ALA A 87 -5.91 7.31 10.37
N VAL A 88 -5.55 6.22 11.02
CA VAL A 88 -4.23 5.62 10.90
C VAL A 88 -4.20 4.80 9.61
N LEU A 89 -3.26 5.11 8.74
CA LEU A 89 -3.21 4.54 7.39
C LEU A 89 -2.25 3.35 7.33
N TYR A 90 -2.77 2.22 6.90
CA TYR A 90 -2.05 0.97 6.69
C TYR A 90 -2.02 0.60 5.21
N PRO A 91 -0.96 -0.06 4.71
CA PRO A 91 -0.89 -0.53 3.34
C PRO A 91 -1.85 -1.71 3.11
N THR A 92 -2.31 -1.83 1.88
CA THR A 92 -3.12 -2.96 1.41
C THR A 92 -2.29 -3.89 0.52
N VAL A 93 -1.67 -3.35 -0.53
CA VAL A 93 -0.88 -4.13 -1.51
C VAL A 93 0.37 -4.73 -0.88
N ALA A 94 1.08 -3.95 -0.07
CA ALA A 94 2.22 -4.48 0.68
C ALA A 94 1.81 -5.48 1.77
N GLY A 95 0.49 -5.56 2.08
CA GLY A 95 -0.05 -6.25 3.26
C GLY A 95 0.05 -5.39 4.51
N SER A 96 -0.88 -5.54 5.45
CA SER A 96 -1.02 -4.67 6.64
C SER A 96 0.22 -4.60 7.54
N GLY A 97 1.11 -5.58 7.44
CA GLY A 97 2.42 -5.60 8.10
C GLY A 97 3.60 -5.58 7.13
N GLY A 98 3.37 -5.35 5.84
CA GLY A 98 4.43 -5.39 4.82
C GLY A 98 4.77 -6.80 4.31
N GLN A 99 4.01 -7.82 4.71
CA GLN A 99 4.33 -9.22 4.41
C GLN A 99 4.35 -9.56 2.92
N SER A 100 3.61 -8.88 2.08
CA SER A 100 3.66 -9.11 0.63
C SER A 100 4.97 -8.62 0.03
N PHE A 101 5.46 -7.47 0.47
CA PHE A 101 6.76 -6.94 0.04
C PHE A 101 7.92 -7.71 0.66
N GLY A 102 7.80 -8.15 1.91
CA GLY A 102 8.80 -8.99 2.54
C GLY A 102 9.05 -10.34 1.86
N ARG A 103 8.18 -10.74 0.91
CA ARG A 103 8.38 -11.91 0.04
C ARG A 103 9.15 -11.60 -1.24
N ILE A 104 9.45 -10.33 -1.52
CA ILE A 104 10.34 -9.94 -2.61
C ILE A 104 11.75 -10.40 -2.23
N GLN A 105 12.34 -11.29 -3.05
CA GLN A 105 13.66 -11.86 -2.74
C GLN A 105 14.80 -10.87 -2.99
N ASP A 106 14.58 -9.88 -3.85
CA ASP A 106 15.54 -8.83 -4.16
C ASP A 106 15.41 -7.65 -3.16
N PRO A 107 16.37 -7.46 -2.25
CA PRO A 107 16.27 -6.44 -1.21
C PRO A 107 16.27 -5.01 -1.76
N GLU A 108 16.83 -4.78 -2.95
CA GLU A 108 16.84 -3.47 -3.58
C GLU A 108 15.45 -3.13 -4.15
N LEU A 109 14.77 -4.10 -4.75
CA LEU A 109 13.39 -3.93 -5.21
C LEU A 109 12.45 -3.74 -4.02
N GLU A 110 12.61 -4.53 -2.95
CA GLU A 110 11.82 -4.36 -1.73
C GLU A 110 11.95 -2.94 -1.18
N LEU A 111 13.18 -2.45 -1.05
CA LEU A 111 13.44 -1.10 -0.56
C LEU A 111 12.84 -0.03 -1.46
N ASP A 112 13.03 -0.14 -2.78
CA ASP A 112 12.46 0.81 -3.74
C ASP A 112 10.91 0.83 -3.66
N CYS A 113 10.27 -0.34 -3.52
CA CYS A 113 8.82 -0.44 -3.36
C CYS A 113 8.32 0.18 -2.05
N VAL A 114 9.03 -0.05 -0.95
CA VAL A 114 8.73 0.52 0.36
C VAL A 114 8.87 2.03 0.36
N GLN A 115 9.96 2.56 -0.18
CA GLN A 115 10.20 4.00 -0.27
C GLN A 115 9.14 4.70 -1.13
N ALA A 116 8.78 4.13 -2.26
CA ALA A 116 7.72 4.66 -3.12
C ALA A 116 6.37 4.75 -2.40
N TYR A 117 6.01 3.75 -1.59
CA TYR A 117 4.81 3.77 -0.77
C TYR A 117 4.89 4.85 0.31
N ASN A 118 5.99 4.93 1.06
CA ASN A 118 6.16 5.88 2.14
C ASN A 118 6.09 7.33 1.63
N ASP A 119 6.77 7.62 0.52
CA ASP A 119 6.75 8.94 -0.09
C ASP A 119 5.35 9.31 -0.62
N TRP A 120 4.69 8.39 -1.33
CA TRP A 120 3.31 8.57 -1.79
C TRP A 120 2.34 8.89 -0.65
N LEU A 121 2.46 8.20 0.49
CA LEU A 121 1.56 8.37 1.62
C LEU A 121 1.67 9.79 2.21
N LEU A 122 2.87 10.36 2.24
CA LEU A 122 3.08 11.75 2.67
C LEU A 122 2.62 12.75 1.62
N GLU A 123 3.01 12.52 0.35
CA GLU A 123 2.74 13.46 -0.74
C GLU A 123 1.27 13.57 -1.08
N GLU A 124 0.54 12.45 -1.09
CA GLU A 124 -0.83 12.41 -1.59
C GLU A 124 -1.89 12.31 -0.48
N TRP A 125 -1.55 11.85 0.72
CA TRP A 125 -2.50 11.71 1.84
C TRP A 125 -2.23 12.68 2.98
N ALA A 126 -1.08 12.59 3.62
CA ALA A 126 -0.77 13.43 4.77
C ALA A 126 -0.71 14.93 4.43
N SER A 127 -0.34 15.28 3.20
CA SER A 127 -0.38 16.66 2.69
C SER A 127 -1.79 17.25 2.56
N VAL A 128 -2.82 16.40 2.47
CA VAL A 128 -4.21 16.85 2.30
C VAL A 128 -4.86 17.18 3.64
N SER A 129 -4.54 16.43 4.70
CA SER A 129 -5.11 16.67 6.03
C SER A 129 -4.30 16.01 7.14
N ASP A 130 -4.12 16.72 8.24
CA ASP A 130 -3.50 16.21 9.48
C ASP A 130 -4.32 15.11 10.15
N ARG A 131 -5.53 14.85 9.70
CA ARG A 131 -6.38 13.75 10.16
C ARG A 131 -5.89 12.38 9.65
N PHE A 132 -5.03 12.37 8.64
CA PHE A 132 -4.37 11.17 8.16
C PHE A 132 -3.05 10.97 8.89
N VAL A 133 -2.93 9.84 9.59
CA VAL A 133 -1.73 9.50 10.37
C VAL A 133 -0.90 8.49 9.61
N PRO A 134 0.13 8.93 8.86
CA PRO A 134 0.94 8.05 8.02
C PRO A 134 1.82 7.14 8.87
N GLN A 135 1.78 5.84 8.56
CA GLN A 135 2.66 4.84 9.15
C GLN A 135 3.75 4.48 8.16
N CYS A 136 5.00 4.47 8.63
CA CYS A 136 6.15 4.03 7.84
C CYS A 136 6.10 2.52 7.64
N LEU A 137 6.04 2.08 6.40
CA LEU A 137 6.32 0.71 6.02
C LEU A 137 7.83 0.49 6.05
N THR A 138 8.29 -0.67 6.51
CA THR A 138 9.73 -1.00 6.58
C THR A 138 10.07 -2.14 5.64
N PRO A 139 11.22 -2.07 4.94
CA PRO A 139 11.76 -3.27 4.31
C PRO A 139 12.16 -4.25 5.41
N LEU A 140 12.04 -5.54 5.14
CA LEU A 140 12.34 -6.56 6.17
C LEU A 140 13.80 -6.95 6.17
N PHE A 141 14.47 -6.83 5.03
CA PHE A 141 15.88 -7.23 4.86
C PHE A 141 16.60 -6.29 3.89
N PRO A 142 17.90 -6.01 4.13
CA PRO A 142 18.61 -6.25 5.39
C PRO A 142 18.17 -5.30 6.51
N ILE A 143 18.47 -5.63 7.75
CA ILE A 143 18.06 -4.83 8.93
C ILE A 143 18.55 -3.38 8.85
N ASP A 144 19.76 -3.17 8.33
CA ASP A 144 20.31 -1.82 8.17
C ASP A 144 19.45 -0.96 7.23
N ALA A 145 18.91 -1.53 6.15
CA ALA A 145 17.99 -0.83 5.27
C ALA A 145 16.70 -0.43 6.00
N ALA A 146 16.15 -1.33 6.84
CA ALA A 146 14.99 -1.01 7.67
C ALA A 146 15.27 0.16 8.63
N VAL A 147 16.41 0.13 9.32
CA VAL A 147 16.82 1.21 10.25
C VAL A 147 16.99 2.54 9.50
N MET A 148 17.63 2.52 8.33
CA MET A 148 17.83 3.72 7.52
C MET A 148 16.48 4.27 7.02
N GLU A 149 15.59 3.42 6.55
CA GLU A 149 14.27 3.84 6.07
C GLU A 149 13.39 4.40 7.20
N ILE A 150 13.37 3.79 8.38
CA ILE A 150 12.67 4.34 9.53
C ILE A 150 13.17 5.76 9.86
N ARG A 151 14.47 5.96 9.90
CA ARG A 151 15.06 7.29 10.16
C ARG A 151 14.68 8.30 9.09
N ARG A 152 14.69 7.90 7.81
CA ARG A 152 14.27 8.74 6.68
C ARG A 152 12.79 9.11 6.80
N ALA A 153 11.94 8.12 7.02
CA ALA A 153 10.50 8.28 7.08
C ALA A 153 10.06 9.17 8.26
N VAL A 154 10.62 8.96 9.45
CA VAL A 154 10.34 9.80 10.63
C VAL A 154 10.77 11.25 10.38
N LYS A 155 11.95 11.48 9.80
CA LYS A 155 12.40 12.82 9.42
C LYS A 155 11.46 13.50 8.44
N ASN A 156 10.83 12.73 7.55
CA ASN A 156 9.90 13.23 6.54
C ASN A 156 8.46 13.41 7.05
N GLY A 157 8.12 12.92 8.27
CA GLY A 157 6.83 13.18 8.90
C GLY A 157 5.96 11.95 9.20
N HIS A 158 6.45 10.73 8.99
CA HIS A 158 5.76 9.54 9.45
C HIS A 158 5.67 9.48 10.98
N ARG A 159 4.57 8.95 11.51
CA ARG A 159 4.25 8.99 12.93
C ARG A 159 4.28 7.64 13.64
N GLY A 160 4.42 6.57 12.90
CA GLY A 160 4.54 5.21 13.40
C GLY A 160 5.27 4.32 12.40
N VAL A 161 5.51 3.09 12.80
CA VAL A 161 6.25 2.09 12.03
C VAL A 161 5.41 0.82 11.94
N ILE A 162 5.37 0.22 10.76
CA ILE A 162 4.67 -1.04 10.49
C ILE A 162 5.68 -2.10 10.13
N TYR A 163 5.53 -3.27 10.70
CA TYR A 163 6.26 -4.49 10.34
C TYR A 163 5.41 -5.72 10.69
N PRO A 164 5.64 -6.88 10.04
CA PRO A 164 4.90 -8.09 10.34
C PRO A 164 5.29 -8.67 11.70
N SER A 165 4.33 -9.33 12.34
CA SER A 165 4.56 -10.00 13.64
C SER A 165 5.53 -11.18 13.56
N VAL A 166 5.68 -11.81 12.38
CA VAL A 166 6.53 -12.99 12.15
C VAL A 166 7.38 -12.80 10.89
N PRO A 167 8.37 -11.90 10.90
CA PRO A 167 9.14 -11.55 9.70
C PRO A 167 9.99 -12.70 9.15
N MET A 168 10.44 -13.63 9.99
CA MET A 168 11.31 -14.73 9.57
C MET A 168 10.60 -15.81 8.75
N GLU A 169 9.28 -15.86 8.70
CA GLU A 169 8.53 -16.79 7.86
C GLU A 169 8.33 -16.28 6.42
N LEU A 170 8.82 -15.09 6.09
CA LEU A 170 8.61 -14.45 4.80
C LEU A 170 9.72 -14.74 3.78
N ARG A 171 10.88 -15.17 4.24
CA ARG A 171 12.01 -15.61 3.41
C ARG A 171 12.49 -16.99 3.85
N ASP A 172 12.57 -17.90 2.90
CA ASP A 172 13.21 -19.22 3.06
C ASP A 172 14.73 -19.09 3.02
#